data_175c684f0999dcc139d406c30a3d51d2
#
_entry.id   175c684f0999dcc139d406c30a3d51d2
#
_cell.length_a   1.000
_cell.length_b   1.000
_cell.length_c   1.000
_cell.angle_alpha   90.00
_cell.angle_beta   90.00
_cell.angle_gamma   90.00
#
_symmetry.space_group_name_H-M   'P 1'
#
loop_
_entity.id
_entity.type
_entity.pdbx_description
1 polymer ?
#
loop_
_entity_poly.entity_id
_entity_poly.type
_entity_poly.pdbx_seq_one_letter_code
_entity_poly.pdbx_strand_id
1 'polypeptide(L)'
;MVKALLSLTRPANLVTAIADVLAGIAIAGYFIPHNPAPAPVGWLALATVCLYGGGVVFNDVFDAELDAVERPERPIPSGMVSIRLATSLGAILLLIGIGASFMVNQTAGGLAISIAISSLVYDRFGKHHNWLGPVNMGLCRGLNLLLGVSILPDQVGSWAWIGIVPIVYIAAITMISRGEVHGGSVTTLRAAGLLYALVIGCVAALAQRQQQLGTAFPFLLLFGYFIFPPLWRAVKEPTGRNIGLAVRAGVLSLIVMNAAWVAAFAYFPLALLVFCLLPLSRLLAKVFAVT
;
A
#
# COMPACT_ATOMS: atom_id res chain seq x y z
N MET A 1 -13.81 -22.34 5.59
CA MET A 1 -13.48 -21.44 6.69
C MET A 1 -12.10 -20.81 6.51
N VAL A 2 -10.97 -21.55 6.44
CA VAL A 2 -9.61 -20.96 6.32
C VAL A 2 -9.50 -20.04 5.09
N LYS A 3 -9.96 -20.46 3.90
CA LYS A 3 -9.93 -19.63 2.68
C LYS A 3 -10.74 -18.34 2.86
N ALA A 4 -11.88 -18.39 3.54
CA ALA A 4 -12.71 -17.20 3.79
C ALA A 4 -12.01 -16.21 4.75
N LEU A 5 -11.34 -16.70 5.79
CA LEU A 5 -10.54 -15.86 6.70
C LEU A 5 -9.35 -15.23 5.98
N LEU A 6 -8.65 -15.99 5.12
CA LEU A 6 -7.56 -15.45 4.31
C LEU A 6 -8.06 -14.41 3.30
N SER A 7 -9.24 -14.58 2.70
CA SER A 7 -9.77 -13.59 1.75
C SER A 7 -10.07 -12.25 2.42
N LEU A 8 -10.48 -12.22 3.69
CA LEU A 8 -10.67 -10.98 4.44
C LEU A 8 -9.38 -10.14 4.56
N THR A 9 -8.20 -10.77 4.59
CA THR A 9 -6.92 -10.05 4.70
C THR A 9 -6.39 -9.53 3.36
N ARG A 10 -7.04 -9.86 2.25
CA ARG A 10 -6.62 -9.52 0.87
C ARG A 10 -5.13 -9.80 0.61
N PRO A 11 -4.67 -11.05 0.57
CA PRO A 11 -3.26 -11.43 0.54
C PRO A 11 -2.44 -10.79 -0.57
N ALA A 12 -3.02 -10.52 -1.74
CA ALA A 12 -2.34 -9.83 -2.84
C ALA A 12 -1.86 -8.43 -2.44
N ASN A 13 -2.63 -7.73 -1.60
CA ASN A 13 -2.31 -6.38 -1.16
C ASN A 13 -1.32 -6.37 0.02
N LEU A 14 -1.29 -7.43 0.85
CA LEU A 14 -0.27 -7.59 1.90
C LEU A 14 1.15 -7.53 1.32
N VAL A 15 1.33 -8.13 0.14
CA VAL A 15 2.63 -8.11 -0.56
C VAL A 15 3.04 -6.69 -0.94
N THR A 16 2.09 -5.83 -1.33
CA THR A 16 2.39 -4.42 -1.62
C THR A 16 2.78 -3.64 -0.37
N ALA A 17 2.19 -3.99 0.79
CA ALA A 17 2.53 -3.35 2.07
C ALA A 17 3.94 -3.74 2.56
N ILE A 18 4.35 -5.00 2.34
CA ILE A 18 5.74 -5.43 2.58
C ILE A 18 6.71 -4.62 1.73
N ALA A 19 6.39 -4.38 0.45
CA ALA A 19 7.23 -3.59 -0.44
C ALA A 19 7.43 -2.16 0.07
N ASP A 20 6.39 -1.50 0.64
CA ASP A 20 6.53 -0.16 1.24
C ASP A 20 7.54 -0.16 2.40
N VAL A 21 7.43 -1.15 3.31
CA VAL A 21 8.35 -1.27 4.45
C VAL A 21 9.78 -1.53 3.98
N LEU A 22 9.99 -2.41 3.01
CA LEU A 22 11.33 -2.67 2.46
C LEU A 22 11.93 -1.42 1.79
N ALA A 23 11.10 -0.62 1.10
CA ALA A 23 11.53 0.66 0.55
C ALA A 23 11.92 1.64 1.67
N GLY A 24 11.14 1.74 2.74
CA GLY A 24 11.46 2.56 3.91
C GLY A 24 12.78 2.15 4.57
N ILE A 25 13.01 0.86 4.75
CA ILE A 25 14.28 0.31 5.29
C ILE A 25 15.47 0.68 4.40
N ALA A 26 15.30 0.64 3.07
CA ALA A 26 16.33 1.06 2.12
C ALA A 26 16.61 2.57 2.21
N ILE A 27 15.56 3.41 2.30
CA ILE A 27 15.65 4.87 2.46
C ILE A 27 16.40 5.23 3.75
N ALA A 28 16.17 4.49 4.84
CA ALA A 28 16.91 4.67 6.09
C ALA A 28 18.41 4.35 5.98
N GLY A 29 18.83 3.65 4.91
CA GLY A 29 20.22 3.25 4.72
C GLY A 29 20.61 1.96 5.48
N TYR A 30 19.65 1.21 6.01
CA TYR A 30 19.90 0.01 6.81
C TYR A 30 20.64 -1.10 6.05
N PHE A 31 20.48 -1.15 4.74
CA PHE A 31 21.12 -2.16 3.89
C PHE A 31 22.52 -1.77 3.41
N ILE A 32 23.02 -0.56 3.71
CA ILE A 32 24.36 -0.10 3.28
C ILE A 32 25.48 -0.89 3.94
N PRO A 33 25.43 -1.23 5.26
CA PRO A 33 26.39 -2.16 5.84
C PRO A 33 26.28 -3.55 5.21
N HIS A 34 27.39 -4.18 4.90
CA HIS A 34 27.44 -5.47 4.19
C HIS A 34 26.82 -6.66 4.95
N ASN A 35 26.39 -6.48 6.20
CA ASN A 35 25.76 -7.53 6.99
C ASN A 35 24.68 -6.97 7.94
N PRO A 36 23.53 -6.48 7.42
CA PRO A 36 22.43 -6.01 8.25
C PRO A 36 21.79 -7.19 9.01
N ALA A 37 21.44 -6.97 10.28
CA ALA A 37 20.73 -7.98 11.07
C ALA A 37 19.35 -8.28 10.46
N PRO A 38 18.99 -9.53 10.16
CA PRO A 38 17.71 -9.85 9.51
C PRO A 38 16.50 -9.73 10.44
N ALA A 39 16.68 -9.87 11.76
CA ALA A 39 15.57 -9.91 12.71
C ALA A 39 14.71 -8.65 12.74
N PRO A 40 15.24 -7.40 12.77
CA PRO A 40 14.42 -6.19 12.70
C PRO A 40 13.61 -6.10 11.41
N VAL A 41 14.18 -6.50 10.27
CA VAL A 41 13.47 -6.54 8.97
C VAL A 41 12.30 -7.52 9.04
N GLY A 42 12.51 -8.71 9.62
CA GLY A 42 11.45 -9.71 9.83
C GLY A 42 10.32 -9.20 10.73
N TRP A 43 10.63 -8.52 11.83
CA TRP A 43 9.63 -7.93 12.72
C TRP A 43 8.81 -6.84 12.03
N LEU A 44 9.43 -5.94 11.25
CA LEU A 44 8.70 -4.92 10.49
C LEU A 44 7.87 -5.53 9.35
N ALA A 45 8.34 -6.58 8.69
CA ALA A 45 7.56 -7.30 7.69
C ALA A 45 6.33 -7.98 8.32
N LEU A 46 6.46 -8.62 9.48
CA LEU A 46 5.34 -9.16 10.25
C LEU A 46 4.38 -8.04 10.67
N ALA A 47 4.91 -6.94 11.17
CA ALA A 47 4.13 -5.78 11.61
C ALA A 47 3.24 -5.25 10.50
N THR A 48 3.81 -4.96 9.32
CA THR A 48 3.03 -4.42 8.19
C THR A 48 1.97 -5.40 7.69
N VAL A 49 2.28 -6.70 7.63
CA VAL A 49 1.30 -7.74 7.25
C VAL A 49 0.12 -7.75 8.20
N CYS A 50 0.38 -7.71 9.51
CA CYS A 50 -0.64 -7.73 10.53
C CYS A 50 -1.44 -6.41 10.59
N LEU A 51 -0.78 -5.25 10.53
CA LEU A 51 -1.45 -3.94 10.53
C LEU A 51 -2.34 -3.75 9.30
N TYR A 52 -1.82 -4.07 8.12
CA TYR A 52 -2.58 -3.97 6.88
C TYR A 52 -3.75 -4.97 6.87
N GLY A 53 -3.47 -6.25 7.21
CA GLY A 53 -4.48 -7.29 7.27
C GLY A 53 -5.58 -6.96 8.28
N GLY A 54 -5.22 -6.48 9.46
CA GLY A 54 -6.16 -6.06 10.50
C GLY A 54 -7.03 -4.88 10.04
N GLY A 55 -6.44 -3.85 9.43
CA GLY A 55 -7.18 -2.73 8.87
C GLY A 55 -8.19 -3.16 7.81
N VAL A 56 -7.78 -4.00 6.85
CA VAL A 56 -8.68 -4.49 5.80
C VAL A 56 -9.81 -5.37 6.35
N VAL A 57 -9.53 -6.19 7.38
CA VAL A 57 -10.57 -6.96 8.07
C VAL A 57 -11.59 -6.03 8.73
N PHE A 58 -11.15 -4.96 9.40
CA PHE A 58 -12.05 -3.98 9.96
C PHE A 58 -12.84 -3.21 8.90
N ASN A 59 -12.25 -2.95 7.72
CA ASN A 59 -12.99 -2.37 6.60
C ASN A 59 -14.22 -3.24 6.25
N ASP A 60 -14.02 -4.56 6.09
CA ASP A 60 -15.13 -5.47 5.80
C ASP A 60 -16.12 -5.61 6.99
N VAL A 61 -15.66 -5.46 8.24
CA VAL A 61 -16.54 -5.42 9.43
C VAL A 61 -17.43 -4.18 9.44
N PHE A 62 -16.86 -2.99 9.18
CA PHE A 62 -17.63 -1.75 9.14
C PHE A 62 -18.55 -1.64 7.91
N ASP A 63 -18.21 -2.34 6.82
CA ASP A 63 -19.02 -2.37 5.59
C ASP A 63 -20.04 -3.52 5.56
N ALA A 64 -20.14 -4.35 6.61
CA ALA A 64 -20.93 -5.58 6.59
C ALA A 64 -22.41 -5.37 6.17
N GLU A 65 -23.05 -4.29 6.63
CA GLU A 65 -24.44 -3.95 6.27
C GLU A 65 -24.55 -3.49 4.81
N LEU A 66 -23.64 -2.65 4.34
CA LEU A 66 -23.57 -2.16 2.96
C LEU A 66 -23.26 -3.32 2.00
N ASP A 67 -22.28 -4.14 2.34
CA ASP A 67 -21.90 -5.31 1.56
C ASP A 67 -22.99 -6.37 1.48
N ALA A 68 -23.89 -6.45 2.47
CA ALA A 68 -25.03 -7.36 2.39
C ALA A 68 -25.97 -7.00 1.22
N VAL A 69 -25.98 -5.74 0.79
CA VAL A 69 -26.79 -5.25 -0.34
C VAL A 69 -25.98 -5.26 -1.64
N GLU A 70 -24.75 -4.75 -1.60
CA GLU A 70 -23.94 -4.52 -2.81
C GLU A 70 -23.09 -5.73 -3.22
N ARG A 71 -22.64 -6.53 -2.25
CA ARG A 71 -21.67 -7.64 -2.44
C ARG A 71 -21.99 -8.82 -1.52
N PRO A 72 -23.17 -9.44 -1.65
CA PRO A 72 -23.66 -10.50 -0.73
C PRO A 72 -22.78 -11.76 -0.72
N GLU A 73 -21.91 -11.92 -1.75
CA GLU A 73 -20.97 -13.03 -1.85
C GLU A 73 -19.73 -12.88 -0.94
N ARG A 74 -19.49 -11.70 -0.33
CA ARG A 74 -18.37 -11.49 0.58
C ARG A 74 -18.46 -12.37 1.83
N PRO A 75 -17.31 -12.71 2.48
CA PRO A 75 -17.30 -13.69 3.58
C PRO A 75 -18.21 -13.37 4.78
N ILE A 76 -18.38 -12.10 5.13
CA ILE A 76 -19.23 -11.70 6.28
C ILE A 76 -20.72 -11.73 5.87
N PRO A 77 -21.17 -11.04 4.80
CA PRO A 77 -22.56 -11.07 4.37
C PRO A 77 -23.08 -12.47 4.03
N SER A 78 -22.25 -13.29 3.37
CA SER A 78 -22.63 -14.68 3.02
C SER A 78 -22.73 -15.63 4.22
N GLY A 79 -22.37 -15.18 5.43
CA GLY A 79 -22.36 -16.03 6.63
C GLY A 79 -21.21 -17.01 6.74
N MET A 80 -20.24 -17.02 5.78
CA MET A 80 -19.05 -17.87 5.86
C MET A 80 -18.15 -17.52 7.05
N VAL A 81 -18.15 -16.25 7.49
CA VAL A 81 -17.41 -15.76 8.66
C VAL A 81 -18.36 -14.88 9.46
N SER A 82 -18.52 -15.16 10.76
CA SER A 82 -19.32 -14.31 11.62
C SER A 82 -18.62 -12.97 11.87
N ILE A 83 -19.40 -11.90 12.04
CA ILE A 83 -18.86 -10.55 12.32
C ILE A 83 -18.00 -10.54 13.59
N ARG A 84 -18.38 -11.34 14.63
CA ARG A 84 -17.60 -11.47 15.87
C ARG A 84 -16.22 -12.07 15.60
N LEU A 85 -16.15 -13.12 14.77
CA LEU A 85 -14.90 -13.78 14.43
C LEU A 85 -14.00 -12.84 13.59
N ALA A 86 -14.58 -12.12 12.62
CA ALA A 86 -13.86 -11.13 11.84
C ALA A 86 -13.31 -9.99 12.71
N THR A 87 -14.12 -9.43 13.63
CA THR A 87 -13.69 -8.39 14.57
C THR A 87 -12.55 -8.88 15.46
N SER A 88 -12.65 -10.11 16.00
CA SER A 88 -11.58 -10.70 16.81
C SER A 88 -10.29 -10.89 16.02
N LEU A 89 -10.38 -11.38 14.77
CA LEU A 89 -9.25 -11.54 13.87
C LEU A 89 -8.57 -10.18 13.60
N GLY A 90 -9.35 -9.16 13.25
CA GLY A 90 -8.83 -7.81 12.99
C GLY A 90 -8.11 -7.23 14.21
N ALA A 91 -8.72 -7.35 15.41
CA ALA A 91 -8.12 -6.86 16.65
C ALA A 91 -6.81 -7.60 16.99
N ILE A 92 -6.78 -8.93 16.88
CA ILE A 92 -5.58 -9.73 17.14
C ILE A 92 -4.47 -9.34 16.15
N LEU A 93 -4.78 -9.18 14.86
CA LEU A 93 -3.81 -8.76 13.86
C LEU A 93 -3.23 -7.38 14.18
N LEU A 94 -4.06 -6.38 14.52
CA LEU A 94 -3.56 -5.05 14.89
C LEU A 94 -2.65 -5.11 16.11
N LEU A 95 -3.04 -5.87 17.14
CA LEU A 95 -2.23 -6.03 18.37
C LEU A 95 -0.87 -6.71 18.08
N ILE A 96 -0.88 -7.78 17.27
CA ILE A 96 0.37 -8.45 16.86
C ILE A 96 1.25 -7.48 16.06
N GLY A 97 0.68 -6.72 15.13
CA GLY A 97 1.42 -5.75 14.34
C GLY A 97 2.08 -4.66 15.18
N ILE A 98 1.35 -4.11 16.16
CA ILE A 98 1.87 -3.14 17.12
C ILE A 98 2.98 -3.77 17.97
N GLY A 99 2.73 -4.96 18.54
CA GLY A 99 3.72 -5.68 19.35
C GLY A 99 5.00 -5.99 18.57
N ALA A 100 4.88 -6.48 17.33
CA ALA A 100 6.04 -6.74 16.45
C ALA A 100 6.86 -5.47 16.17
N SER A 101 6.20 -4.31 16.02
CA SER A 101 6.89 -3.03 15.82
C SER A 101 7.67 -2.61 17.07
N PHE A 102 7.12 -2.81 18.27
CA PHE A 102 7.83 -2.53 19.52
C PHE A 102 9.05 -3.45 19.73
N MET A 103 9.05 -4.65 19.17
CA MET A 103 10.26 -5.52 19.18
C MET A 103 11.44 -4.92 18.42
N VAL A 104 11.19 -3.95 17.55
CA VAL A 104 12.26 -3.23 16.84
C VAL A 104 12.71 -2.01 17.64
N ASN A 105 11.80 -1.09 17.92
CA ASN A 105 12.03 0.08 18.78
C ASN A 105 10.72 0.83 19.09
N GLN A 106 10.79 1.82 19.98
CA GLN A 106 9.62 2.60 20.39
C GLN A 106 9.05 3.48 19.28
N THR A 107 9.88 4.03 18.39
CA THR A 107 9.43 4.83 17.24
C THR A 107 8.62 4.00 16.27
N ALA A 108 9.05 2.76 15.98
CA ALA A 108 8.31 1.81 15.17
C ALA A 108 6.95 1.47 15.83
N GLY A 109 6.93 1.23 17.15
CA GLY A 109 5.70 1.00 17.91
C GLY A 109 4.72 2.17 17.83
N GLY A 110 5.20 3.40 17.98
CA GLY A 110 4.39 4.63 17.85
C GLY A 110 3.80 4.80 16.45
N LEU A 111 4.58 4.53 15.40
CA LEU A 111 4.11 4.55 14.01
C LEU A 111 3.07 3.45 13.75
N ALA A 112 3.26 2.26 14.30
CA ALA A 112 2.30 1.16 14.18
C ALA A 112 0.94 1.50 14.83
N ILE A 113 0.95 2.13 16.00
CA ILE A 113 -0.27 2.66 16.65
C ILE A 113 -0.93 3.70 15.76
N SER A 114 -0.15 4.61 15.17
CA SER A 114 -0.65 5.64 14.26
C SER A 114 -1.29 5.04 13.00
N ILE A 115 -0.72 3.96 12.44
CA ILE A 115 -1.29 3.21 11.32
C ILE A 115 -2.62 2.58 11.72
N ALA A 116 -2.66 1.89 12.87
CA ALA A 116 -3.87 1.24 13.36
C ALA A 116 -5.00 2.26 13.58
N ILE A 117 -4.72 3.38 14.23
CA ILE A 117 -5.70 4.46 14.44
C ILE A 117 -6.16 5.02 13.09
N SER A 118 -5.22 5.34 12.17
CA SER A 118 -5.55 5.92 10.87
C SER A 118 -6.44 4.98 10.05
N SER A 119 -6.19 3.66 10.07
CA SER A 119 -7.02 2.68 9.36
C SER A 119 -8.44 2.61 9.94
N LEU A 120 -8.59 2.56 11.26
CA LEU A 120 -9.90 2.54 11.92
C LEU A 120 -10.68 3.86 11.70
N VAL A 121 -10.00 5.01 11.73
CA VAL A 121 -10.61 6.32 11.43
C VAL A 121 -11.05 6.38 9.96
N TYR A 122 -10.25 5.83 9.04
CA TYR A 122 -10.64 5.72 7.63
C TYR A 122 -11.93 4.91 7.49
N ASP A 123 -11.97 3.73 8.07
CA ASP A 123 -13.10 2.80 7.91
C ASP A 123 -14.37 3.35 8.55
N ARG A 124 -14.28 4.01 9.69
CA ARG A 124 -15.46 4.53 10.41
C ARG A 124 -15.96 5.86 9.87
N PHE A 125 -15.07 6.77 9.46
CA PHE A 125 -15.42 8.17 9.16
C PHE A 125 -14.89 8.65 7.80
N GLY A 126 -13.69 8.21 7.40
CA GLY A 126 -12.96 8.80 6.28
C GLY A 126 -13.51 8.44 4.92
N LYS A 127 -13.89 7.18 4.69
CA LYS A 127 -14.17 6.62 3.36
C LYS A 127 -15.34 7.30 2.62
N HIS A 128 -16.32 7.82 3.35
CA HIS A 128 -17.47 8.51 2.76
C HIS A 128 -17.21 10.00 2.48
N HIS A 129 -16.10 10.55 2.97
CA HIS A 129 -15.76 11.96 2.77
C HIS A 129 -14.90 12.16 1.52
N ASN A 130 -15.29 13.16 0.69
CA ASN A 130 -14.69 13.36 -0.64
C ASN A 130 -13.20 13.65 -0.64
N TRP A 131 -12.67 14.32 0.36
CA TRP A 131 -11.26 14.68 0.47
C TRP A 131 -10.52 13.88 1.52
N LEU A 132 -11.19 13.64 2.67
CA LEU A 132 -10.56 12.90 3.78
C LEU A 132 -10.29 11.43 3.42
N GLY A 133 -11.17 10.80 2.65
CA GLY A 133 -11.01 9.39 2.25
C GLY A 133 -9.70 9.13 1.53
N PRO A 134 -9.44 9.78 0.37
CA PRO A 134 -8.19 9.61 -0.36
C PRO A 134 -6.95 9.95 0.45
N VAL A 135 -7.00 11.05 1.22
CA VAL A 135 -5.86 11.49 2.04
C VAL A 135 -5.58 10.51 3.18
N ASN A 136 -6.62 10.05 3.89
CA ASN A 136 -6.43 9.13 5.01
C ASN A 136 -5.94 7.74 4.56
N MET A 137 -6.48 7.21 3.44
CA MET A 137 -5.95 5.98 2.86
C MET A 137 -4.49 6.13 2.43
N GLY A 138 -4.15 7.29 1.86
CA GLY A 138 -2.77 7.64 1.54
C GLY A 138 -1.89 7.76 2.78
N LEU A 139 -2.41 8.33 3.87
CA LEU A 139 -1.71 8.47 5.15
C LEU A 139 -1.32 7.10 5.72
N CYS A 140 -2.22 6.10 5.67
CA CYS A 140 -1.89 4.74 6.08
C CYS A 140 -0.67 4.20 5.31
N ARG A 141 -0.57 4.47 4.01
CA ARG A 141 0.57 4.05 3.19
C ARG A 141 1.83 4.87 3.46
N GLY A 142 1.71 6.18 3.64
CA GLY A 142 2.83 7.03 4.04
C GLY A 142 3.43 6.62 5.38
N LEU A 143 2.58 6.36 6.37
CA LEU A 143 3.00 5.85 7.67
C LEU A 143 3.64 4.46 7.57
N ASN A 144 3.16 3.59 6.66
CA ASN A 144 3.74 2.27 6.44
C ASN A 144 5.15 2.35 5.83
N LEU A 145 5.40 3.29 4.91
CA LEU A 145 6.76 3.58 4.43
C LEU A 145 7.65 4.06 5.58
N LEU A 146 7.15 4.99 6.41
CA LEU A 146 7.89 5.52 7.57
C LEU A 146 8.12 4.44 8.65
N LEU A 147 7.21 3.46 8.78
CA LEU A 147 7.44 2.28 9.61
C LEU A 147 8.69 1.52 9.16
N GLY A 148 8.94 1.41 7.85
CA GLY A 148 10.20 0.89 7.33
C GLY A 148 11.40 1.78 7.68
N VAL A 149 11.26 3.11 7.53
CA VAL A 149 12.33 4.06 7.88
C VAL A 149 12.70 3.97 9.37
N SER A 150 11.73 3.70 10.23
CA SER A 150 11.91 3.63 11.69
C SER A 150 12.81 2.50 12.17
N ILE A 151 13.27 1.61 11.28
CA ILE A 151 14.31 0.62 11.62
C ILE A 151 15.56 1.31 12.18
N LEU A 152 15.83 2.53 11.71
CA LEU A 152 16.80 3.47 12.25
C LEU A 152 16.03 4.71 12.77
N PRO A 153 15.68 4.79 14.06
CA PRO A 153 14.82 5.85 14.60
C PRO A 153 15.28 7.26 14.28
N ASP A 154 16.58 7.50 14.28
CA ASP A 154 17.21 8.80 14.01
C ASP A 154 16.97 9.28 12.57
N GLN A 155 16.68 8.37 11.64
CA GLN A 155 16.40 8.68 10.24
C GLN A 155 14.96 9.17 10.02
N VAL A 156 14.03 8.90 10.94
CA VAL A 156 12.61 9.25 10.77
C VAL A 156 12.43 10.76 10.63
N GLY A 157 13.11 11.56 11.46
CA GLY A 157 13.05 13.02 11.38
C GLY A 157 13.53 13.56 10.03
N SER A 158 14.62 13.01 9.50
CA SER A 158 15.21 13.43 8.22
C SER A 158 14.36 13.04 7.02
N TRP A 159 13.63 11.90 7.09
CA TRP A 159 12.86 11.35 5.98
C TRP A 159 11.35 11.39 6.17
N ALA A 160 10.80 12.01 7.24
CA ALA A 160 9.36 12.08 7.49
C ALA A 160 8.56 12.62 6.29
N TRP A 161 9.10 13.62 5.60
CA TRP A 161 8.47 14.26 4.43
C TRP A 161 8.27 13.30 3.24
N ILE A 162 9.07 12.22 3.13
CA ILE A 162 8.98 11.28 2.00
C ILE A 162 7.67 10.49 2.03
N GLY A 163 7.05 10.38 3.21
CA GLY A 163 5.72 9.80 3.39
C GLY A 163 4.62 10.50 2.58
N ILE A 164 4.86 11.75 2.14
CA ILE A 164 3.94 12.49 1.26
C ILE A 164 3.80 11.80 -0.11
N VAL A 165 4.86 11.15 -0.61
CA VAL A 165 4.85 10.55 -1.95
C VAL A 165 3.84 9.42 -2.06
N PRO A 166 3.82 8.39 -1.19
CA PRO A 166 2.75 7.39 -1.21
C PRO A 166 1.38 7.97 -0.86
N ILE A 167 1.28 9.04 -0.04
CA ILE A 167 0.00 9.72 0.21
C ILE A 167 -0.57 10.26 -1.10
N VAL A 168 0.22 10.99 -1.88
CA VAL A 168 -0.20 11.56 -3.17
C VAL A 168 -0.56 10.45 -4.16
N TYR A 169 0.24 9.40 -4.22
CA TYR A 169 0.00 8.27 -5.12
C TYR A 169 -1.30 7.53 -4.81
N ILE A 170 -1.52 7.16 -3.55
CA ILE A 170 -2.73 6.46 -3.12
C ILE A 170 -3.96 7.37 -3.21
N ALA A 171 -3.83 8.65 -2.88
CA ALA A 171 -4.92 9.60 -3.07
C ALA A 171 -5.37 9.66 -4.54
N ALA A 172 -4.41 9.66 -5.49
CA ALA A 172 -4.72 9.61 -6.92
C ALA A 172 -5.48 8.32 -7.29
N ILE A 173 -5.04 7.15 -6.83
CA ILE A 173 -5.73 5.87 -7.06
C ILE A 173 -7.16 5.92 -6.47
N THR A 174 -7.29 6.39 -5.24
CA THR A 174 -8.59 6.46 -4.56
C THR A 174 -9.55 7.45 -5.24
N MET A 175 -9.03 8.54 -5.80
CA MET A 175 -9.85 9.46 -6.61
C MET A 175 -10.37 8.78 -7.88
N ILE A 176 -9.54 7.98 -8.56
CA ILE A 176 -9.93 7.21 -9.75
C ILE A 176 -10.98 6.16 -9.39
N SER A 177 -10.80 5.42 -8.28
CA SER A 177 -11.64 4.28 -7.91
C SER A 177 -13.12 4.63 -7.71
N ARG A 178 -13.43 5.87 -7.39
CA ARG A 178 -14.83 6.34 -7.28
C ARG A 178 -15.65 6.22 -8.57
N GLY A 179 -14.97 6.17 -9.71
CA GLY A 179 -15.60 5.96 -11.00
C GLY A 179 -15.79 4.48 -11.38
N GLU A 180 -15.45 3.52 -10.53
CA GLU A 180 -15.50 2.09 -10.87
C GLU A 180 -16.91 1.59 -11.14
N VAL A 181 -17.93 2.12 -10.44
CA VAL A 181 -19.33 1.66 -10.56
C VAL A 181 -20.07 2.37 -11.69
N HIS A 182 -20.02 3.70 -11.72
CA HIS A 182 -20.86 4.51 -12.60
C HIS A 182 -20.10 5.23 -13.73
N GLY A 183 -18.80 4.95 -13.89
CA GLY A 183 -17.92 5.72 -14.75
C GLY A 183 -17.38 6.97 -14.05
N GLY A 184 -16.33 7.56 -14.59
CA GLY A 184 -15.57 8.63 -13.95
C GLY A 184 -15.46 9.90 -14.80
N SER A 185 -15.02 10.97 -14.14
CA SER A 185 -14.72 12.24 -14.80
C SER A 185 -13.34 12.17 -15.49
N VAL A 186 -13.29 12.54 -16.76
CA VAL A 186 -12.04 12.67 -17.54
C VAL A 186 -11.07 13.64 -16.85
N THR A 187 -11.60 14.72 -16.24
CA THR A 187 -10.78 15.68 -15.49
C THR A 187 -10.08 15.02 -14.30
N THR A 188 -10.80 14.20 -13.53
CA THR A 188 -10.23 13.44 -12.39
C THR A 188 -9.14 12.46 -12.86
N LEU A 189 -9.39 11.74 -13.97
CA LEU A 189 -8.41 10.82 -14.54
C LEU A 189 -7.14 11.53 -15.04
N ARG A 190 -7.28 12.70 -15.68
CA ARG A 190 -6.14 13.52 -16.08
C ARG A 190 -5.36 14.08 -14.89
N ALA A 191 -6.07 14.56 -13.86
CA ALA A 191 -5.44 15.02 -12.61
C ALA A 191 -4.64 13.89 -11.94
N ALA A 192 -5.18 12.67 -11.88
CA ALA A 192 -4.45 11.51 -11.38
C ALA A 192 -3.20 11.20 -12.21
N GLY A 193 -3.25 11.36 -13.53
CA GLY A 193 -2.09 11.22 -14.42
C GLY A 193 -0.98 12.23 -14.10
N LEU A 194 -1.33 13.47 -13.80
CA LEU A 194 -0.37 14.51 -13.36
C LEU A 194 0.25 14.14 -11.98
N LEU A 195 -0.56 13.64 -11.05
CA LEU A 195 -0.06 13.19 -9.74
C LEU A 195 0.89 11.99 -9.89
N TYR A 196 0.61 11.05 -10.79
CA TYR A 196 1.53 9.95 -11.11
C TYR A 196 2.85 10.45 -11.70
N ALA A 197 2.80 11.41 -12.64
CA ALA A 197 4.00 12.01 -13.20
C ALA A 197 4.82 12.74 -12.12
N LEU A 198 4.15 13.45 -11.19
CA LEU A 198 4.79 14.10 -10.05
C LEU A 198 5.51 13.09 -9.15
N VAL A 199 4.87 11.95 -8.84
CA VAL A 199 5.48 10.88 -8.05
C VAL A 199 6.72 10.32 -8.75
N ILE A 200 6.65 10.03 -10.07
CA ILE A 200 7.79 9.56 -10.85
C ILE A 200 8.93 10.61 -10.81
N GLY A 201 8.59 11.87 -11.03
CA GLY A 201 9.56 12.98 -10.99
C GLY A 201 10.24 13.12 -9.62
N CYS A 202 9.48 12.95 -8.54
CA CYS A 202 10.02 12.99 -7.17
C CYS A 202 11.01 11.84 -6.92
N VAL A 203 10.65 10.60 -7.29
CA VAL A 203 11.54 9.44 -7.13
C VAL A 203 12.80 9.62 -8.00
N ALA A 204 12.65 10.08 -9.26
CA ALA A 204 13.77 10.34 -10.16
C ALA A 204 14.72 11.43 -9.62
N ALA A 205 14.17 12.53 -9.11
CA ALA A 205 14.96 13.62 -8.53
C ALA A 205 15.76 13.16 -7.30
N LEU A 206 15.16 12.33 -6.45
CA LEU A 206 15.86 11.76 -5.29
C LEU A 206 16.91 10.73 -5.71
N ALA A 207 16.59 9.85 -6.68
CA ALA A 207 17.57 8.94 -7.26
C ALA A 207 18.77 9.69 -7.87
N GLN A 208 18.52 10.82 -8.54
CA GLN A 208 19.58 11.68 -9.04
C GLN A 208 20.44 12.28 -7.92
N ARG A 209 19.82 12.75 -6.83
CA ARG A 209 20.55 13.27 -5.65
C ARG A 209 21.43 12.21 -5.00
N GLN A 210 20.97 10.94 -4.99
CA GLN A 210 21.72 9.80 -4.48
C GLN A 210 22.73 9.23 -5.50
N GLN A 211 22.85 9.86 -6.68
CA GLN A 211 23.67 9.38 -7.80
C GLN A 211 23.33 7.96 -8.27
N GLN A 212 22.07 7.54 -8.06
CA GLN A 212 21.53 6.21 -8.36
C GLN A 212 20.43 6.25 -9.44
N LEU A 213 20.35 7.34 -10.23
CA LEU A 213 19.32 7.43 -11.25
C LEU A 213 19.42 6.30 -12.27
N GLY A 214 20.63 5.90 -12.67
CA GLY A 214 20.84 4.80 -13.63
C GLY A 214 20.28 3.47 -13.15
N THR A 215 20.39 3.16 -11.85
CA THR A 215 19.85 1.94 -11.24
C THR A 215 18.34 2.01 -11.02
N ALA A 216 17.79 3.18 -10.71
CA ALA A 216 16.36 3.41 -10.50
C ALA A 216 15.57 3.53 -11.81
N PHE A 217 16.21 4.01 -12.89
CA PHE A 217 15.56 4.34 -14.17
C PHE A 217 14.78 3.17 -14.79
N PRO A 218 15.28 1.93 -14.86
CA PRO A 218 14.52 0.80 -15.39
C PRO A 218 13.20 0.57 -14.65
N PHE A 219 13.20 0.70 -13.31
CA PHE A 219 11.99 0.54 -12.49
C PHE A 219 11.02 1.71 -12.67
N LEU A 220 11.51 2.94 -12.85
CA LEU A 220 10.68 4.10 -13.15
C LEU A 220 10.02 3.98 -14.53
N LEU A 221 10.74 3.48 -15.54
CA LEU A 221 10.16 3.18 -16.86
C LEU A 221 9.07 2.11 -16.77
N LEU A 222 9.34 1.01 -16.06
CA LEU A 222 8.36 -0.05 -15.85
C LEU A 222 7.14 0.45 -15.07
N PHE A 223 7.35 1.29 -14.06
CA PHE A 223 6.27 1.92 -13.31
C PHE A 223 5.37 2.74 -14.24
N GLY A 224 5.94 3.64 -15.05
CA GLY A 224 5.20 4.41 -16.04
C GLY A 224 4.47 3.51 -17.06
N TYR A 225 5.13 2.46 -17.54
CA TYR A 225 4.56 1.50 -18.49
C TYR A 225 3.35 0.75 -17.92
N PHE A 226 3.33 0.46 -16.63
CA PHE A 226 2.21 -0.23 -16.02
C PHE A 226 1.04 0.69 -15.68
N ILE A 227 1.27 1.95 -15.31
CA ILE A 227 0.18 2.84 -14.86
C ILE A 227 -0.43 3.67 -15.99
N PHE A 228 0.36 4.21 -16.93
CA PHE A 228 -0.16 5.14 -17.92
C PHE A 228 -1.04 4.50 -19.01
N PRO A 229 -0.77 3.30 -19.58
CA PRO A 229 -1.62 2.74 -20.61
C PRO A 229 -3.05 2.42 -20.14
N PRO A 230 -3.27 1.79 -18.93
CA PRO A 230 -4.62 1.60 -18.42
C PRO A 230 -5.33 2.92 -18.11
N LEU A 231 -4.60 3.88 -17.52
CA LEU A 231 -5.15 5.22 -17.25
C LEU A 231 -5.55 5.94 -18.55
N TRP A 232 -4.73 5.86 -19.58
CA TRP A 232 -5.03 6.45 -20.90
C TRP A 232 -6.27 5.86 -21.54
N ARG A 233 -6.48 4.53 -21.42
CA ARG A 233 -7.71 3.88 -21.87
C ARG A 233 -8.92 4.39 -21.09
N ALA A 234 -8.80 4.52 -19.76
CA ALA A 234 -9.86 5.08 -18.92
C ALA A 234 -10.16 6.55 -19.28
N VAL A 235 -9.15 7.34 -19.65
CA VAL A 235 -9.35 8.74 -20.11
C VAL A 235 -10.11 8.78 -21.44
N LYS A 236 -9.80 7.86 -22.36
CA LYS A 236 -10.52 7.80 -23.66
C LYS A 236 -11.95 7.30 -23.52
N GLU A 237 -12.16 6.30 -22.68
CA GLU A 237 -13.44 5.65 -22.43
C GLU A 237 -13.62 5.47 -20.93
N PRO A 238 -14.23 6.46 -20.20
CA PRO A 238 -14.31 6.46 -18.77
C PRO A 238 -15.41 5.53 -18.23
N THR A 239 -15.41 4.28 -18.70
CA THR A 239 -16.28 3.20 -18.22
C THR A 239 -15.77 2.63 -16.89
N GLY A 240 -16.68 2.11 -16.05
CA GLY A 240 -16.30 1.44 -14.79
C GLY A 240 -15.26 0.35 -14.99
N ARG A 241 -15.39 -0.43 -16.08
CA ARG A 241 -14.41 -1.48 -16.44
C ARG A 241 -13.00 -0.94 -16.67
N ASN A 242 -12.85 0.10 -17.48
CA ASN A 242 -11.53 0.69 -17.78
C ASN A 242 -10.94 1.37 -16.54
N ILE A 243 -11.78 2.00 -15.73
CA ILE A 243 -11.38 2.60 -14.46
C ILE A 243 -10.90 1.54 -13.47
N GLY A 244 -11.64 0.42 -13.31
CA GLY A 244 -11.22 -0.69 -12.47
C GLY A 244 -9.88 -1.31 -12.92
N LEU A 245 -9.64 -1.41 -14.23
CA LEU A 245 -8.33 -1.82 -14.76
C LEU A 245 -7.21 -0.84 -14.39
N ALA A 246 -7.48 0.48 -14.47
CA ALA A 246 -6.52 1.50 -14.08
C ALA A 246 -6.21 1.49 -12.58
N VAL A 247 -7.23 1.32 -11.72
CA VAL A 247 -7.08 1.16 -10.27
C VAL A 247 -6.24 -0.07 -9.93
N ARG A 248 -6.60 -1.22 -10.51
CA ARG A 248 -5.85 -2.47 -10.30
C ARG A 248 -4.39 -2.35 -10.73
N ALA A 249 -4.13 -1.71 -11.88
CA ALA A 249 -2.78 -1.44 -12.34
C ALA A 249 -2.04 -0.52 -11.36
N GLY A 250 -2.68 0.54 -10.87
CA GLY A 250 -2.12 1.43 -9.86
C GLY A 250 -1.72 0.69 -8.58
N VAL A 251 -2.61 -0.13 -8.02
CA VAL A 251 -2.34 -0.88 -6.78
C VAL A 251 -1.17 -1.86 -6.95
N LEU A 252 -1.13 -2.62 -8.05
CA LEU A 252 -0.05 -3.57 -8.30
C LEU A 252 1.30 -2.88 -8.58
N SER A 253 1.25 -1.69 -9.19
CA SER A 253 2.45 -0.90 -9.52
C SER A 253 3.12 -0.27 -8.30
N LEU A 254 2.49 -0.29 -7.10
CA LEU A 254 3.15 0.06 -5.84
C LEU A 254 4.45 -0.73 -5.65
N ILE A 255 4.45 -2.02 -6.01
CA ILE A 255 5.65 -2.85 -5.89
C ILE A 255 6.78 -2.33 -6.79
N VAL A 256 6.44 -1.89 -8.00
CA VAL A 256 7.43 -1.35 -8.96
C VAL A 256 7.96 0.01 -8.49
N MET A 257 7.07 0.87 -7.97
CA MET A 257 7.46 2.14 -7.35
C MET A 257 8.41 1.90 -6.16
N ASN A 258 8.10 0.93 -5.31
CA ASN A 258 8.94 0.59 -4.16
C ASN A 258 10.29 -0.03 -4.58
N ALA A 259 10.32 -0.82 -5.66
CA ALA A 259 11.57 -1.28 -6.25
C ALA A 259 12.43 -0.11 -6.77
N ALA A 260 11.79 0.93 -7.36
CA ALA A 260 12.50 2.15 -7.76
C ALA A 260 13.10 2.90 -6.56
N TRP A 261 12.37 2.98 -5.43
CA TRP A 261 12.89 3.52 -4.17
C TRP A 261 14.10 2.74 -3.67
N VAL A 262 14.01 1.42 -3.63
CA VAL A 262 15.13 0.56 -3.20
C VAL A 262 16.33 0.73 -4.12
N ALA A 263 16.12 0.82 -5.43
CA ALA A 263 17.20 1.07 -6.41
C ALA A 263 17.86 2.44 -6.24
N ALA A 264 17.09 3.44 -5.75
CA ALA A 264 17.59 4.79 -5.53
C ALA A 264 18.43 4.92 -4.24
N PHE A 265 18.19 4.09 -3.21
CA PHE A 265 18.78 4.25 -1.88
C PHE A 265 19.63 3.06 -1.41
N ALA A 266 19.57 1.94 -2.10
CA ALA A 266 20.36 0.75 -1.75
C ALA A 266 21.11 0.22 -2.99
N TYR A 267 20.93 -1.06 -3.33
CA TYR A 267 21.61 -1.67 -4.46
C TYR A 267 20.63 -2.45 -5.35
N PHE A 268 20.97 -2.53 -6.62
CA PHE A 268 20.14 -3.11 -7.67
C PHE A 268 19.62 -4.53 -7.37
N PRO A 269 20.40 -5.49 -6.85
CA PRO A 269 19.89 -6.82 -6.51
C PRO A 269 18.74 -6.80 -5.50
N LEU A 270 18.78 -5.92 -4.50
CA LEU A 270 17.69 -5.78 -3.53
C LEU A 270 16.42 -5.20 -4.19
N ALA A 271 16.59 -4.24 -5.11
CA ALA A 271 15.48 -3.72 -5.90
C ALA A 271 14.81 -4.80 -6.77
N LEU A 272 15.62 -5.70 -7.37
CA LEU A 272 15.09 -6.86 -8.09
C LEU A 272 14.33 -7.81 -7.17
N LEU A 273 14.82 -8.06 -5.95
CA LEU A 273 14.13 -8.88 -4.97
C LEU A 273 12.75 -8.28 -4.61
N VAL A 274 12.69 -6.97 -4.38
CA VAL A 274 11.40 -6.28 -4.15
C VAL A 274 10.51 -6.37 -5.40
N PHE A 275 11.06 -6.19 -6.59
CA PHE A 275 10.31 -6.34 -7.84
C PHE A 275 9.75 -7.78 -8.01
N CYS A 276 10.45 -8.81 -7.56
CA CYS A 276 9.97 -10.20 -7.58
C CYS A 276 8.74 -10.45 -6.69
N LEU A 277 8.36 -9.51 -5.84
CA LEU A 277 7.07 -9.54 -5.13
C LEU A 277 5.88 -9.33 -6.09
N LEU A 278 6.09 -8.71 -7.26
CA LEU A 278 5.02 -8.45 -8.24
C LEU A 278 4.38 -9.74 -8.80
N PRO A 279 5.13 -10.73 -9.31
CA PRO A 279 4.53 -12.00 -9.71
C PRO A 279 3.83 -12.72 -8.56
N LEU A 280 4.35 -12.68 -7.33
CA LEU A 280 3.68 -13.24 -6.16
C LEU A 280 2.34 -12.55 -5.90
N SER A 281 2.31 -11.20 -5.87
CA SER A 281 1.07 -10.45 -5.71
C SER A 281 0.05 -10.77 -6.82
N ARG A 282 0.51 -10.90 -8.09
CA ARG A 282 -0.36 -11.27 -9.22
C ARG A 282 -0.92 -12.69 -9.09
N LEU A 283 -0.15 -13.65 -8.61
CA LEU A 283 -0.60 -15.01 -8.35
C LEU A 283 -1.67 -15.03 -7.26
N LEU A 284 -1.43 -14.34 -6.15
CA LEU A 284 -2.40 -14.21 -5.07
C LEU A 284 -3.67 -13.50 -5.54
N ALA A 285 -3.58 -12.49 -6.41
CA ALA A 285 -4.71 -11.78 -6.99
C ALA A 285 -5.60 -12.65 -7.92
N LYS A 286 -5.10 -13.79 -8.39
CA LYS A 286 -5.93 -14.78 -9.13
C LYS A 286 -6.78 -15.65 -8.21
N VAL A 287 -6.35 -15.81 -6.96
CA VAL A 287 -7.00 -16.69 -5.96
C VAL A 287 -7.87 -15.91 -4.99
N PHE A 288 -7.45 -14.69 -4.66
CA PHE A 288 -8.09 -13.80 -3.69
C PHE A 288 -8.45 -12.46 -4.35
N ALA A 289 -9.55 -11.84 -3.93
CA ALA A 289 -9.92 -10.51 -4.39
C ALA A 289 -8.85 -9.45 -4.06
N VAL A 290 -8.71 -8.46 -4.92
CA VAL A 290 -7.77 -7.33 -4.73
C VAL A 290 -8.51 -6.11 -4.19
N THR A 291 -9.80 -6.00 -4.51
CA THR A 291 -10.70 -4.89 -4.12
C THR A 291 -11.95 -5.41 -3.45
#